data_579b7f740d99287250b71971e278fa41
#
_entry.id   579b7f740d99287250b71971e278fa41
#
_cell.length_a   1.000
_cell.length_b   1.000
_cell.length_c   1.000
_cell.angle_alpha   90.00
_cell.angle_beta   90.00
_cell.angle_gamma   90.00
#
_symmetry.space_group_name_H-M   'P 1'
#
loop_
_entity.id
_entity.type
_entity.pdbx_description
1 polymer ?
#
loop_
_entity_poly.entity_id
_entity_poly.type
_entity_poly.pdbx_seq_one_letter_code
_entity_poly.pdbx_strand_id
1 'polypeptide(L)'
;MKGFAMLGINNTGWIEKDRPVFGPLDALVRPIAVSPCTSDVHTVWEGAIGDRNDMILGHEAVGVVEEVGELVRDFKPGDKVMVSAITPDWSSLEAQAGFPMHSTGMLAGWKFSNFKDGVFGELFHVNDADGNLALLPEGMDLGAATMVSDMMPTGFHGAELADVQFGDDVAVIGIGPVGLM
;
A
#
# COMPACT_ATOMS: atom_id res chain seq x y z
N MET A 1 -4.30 -12.24 -15.27
CA MET A 1 -4.46 -12.40 -13.82
C MET A 1 -5.84 -11.94 -13.38
N LYS A 2 -6.37 -12.56 -12.32
CA LYS A 2 -7.63 -12.11 -11.71
C LYS A 2 -7.35 -11.09 -10.62
N GLY A 3 -8.28 -10.13 -10.48
CA GLY A 3 -8.26 -9.14 -9.42
C GLY A 3 -9.65 -8.66 -9.05
N PHE A 4 -9.83 -8.23 -7.80
CA PHE A 4 -11.07 -7.62 -7.34
C PHE A 4 -10.98 -6.10 -7.53
N ALA A 5 -11.87 -5.55 -8.32
CA ALA A 5 -11.75 -4.20 -8.85
C ALA A 5 -13.00 -3.35 -8.60
N MET A 6 -12.79 -2.03 -8.61
CA MET A 6 -13.84 -1.04 -8.83
C MET A 6 -14.21 -1.04 -10.32
N LEU A 7 -15.49 -1.19 -10.61
CA LEU A 7 -16.07 -1.17 -11.95
C LEU A 7 -16.86 0.12 -12.22
N GLY A 8 -16.78 1.04 -11.30
CA GLY A 8 -17.51 2.30 -11.23
C GLY A 8 -17.99 2.57 -9.81
N ILE A 9 -18.52 3.77 -9.55
CA ILE A 9 -19.05 4.13 -8.23
C ILE A 9 -20.17 3.14 -7.82
N ASN A 10 -20.10 2.63 -6.60
CA ASN A 10 -20.99 1.60 -6.04
C ASN A 10 -20.99 0.25 -6.80
N ASN A 11 -19.98 0.00 -7.59
CA ASN A 11 -19.89 -1.24 -8.36
C ASN A 11 -18.49 -1.86 -8.24
N THR A 12 -18.44 -3.11 -7.81
CA THR A 12 -17.21 -3.90 -7.70
C THR A 12 -17.40 -5.29 -8.24
N GLY A 13 -16.32 -5.92 -8.65
CA GLY A 13 -16.35 -7.29 -9.13
C GLY A 13 -14.98 -7.85 -9.46
N TRP A 14 -14.96 -9.13 -9.77
CA TRP A 14 -13.76 -9.80 -10.26
C TRP A 14 -13.59 -9.53 -11.75
N ILE A 15 -12.38 -9.14 -12.12
CA ILE A 15 -11.99 -8.93 -13.51
C ILE A 15 -10.75 -9.74 -13.87
N GLU A 16 -10.53 -9.90 -15.15
CA GLU A 16 -9.28 -10.42 -15.68
C GLU A 16 -8.50 -9.29 -16.37
N LYS A 17 -7.23 -9.18 -16.05
CA LYS A 17 -6.30 -8.20 -16.63
C LYS A 17 -5.01 -8.89 -17.05
N ASP A 18 -4.27 -8.23 -17.91
CA ASP A 18 -2.90 -8.61 -18.21
C ASP A 18 -2.02 -8.54 -16.96
N ARG A 19 -0.95 -9.30 -16.99
CA ARG A 19 0.07 -9.23 -15.94
C ARG A 19 0.69 -7.84 -15.89
N PRO A 20 0.95 -7.26 -14.69
CA PRO A 20 1.58 -5.95 -14.61
C PRO A 20 2.96 -5.93 -15.28
N VAL A 21 3.24 -4.87 -15.99
CA VAL A 21 4.59 -4.58 -16.51
C VAL A 21 5.35 -3.81 -15.44
N PHE A 22 6.64 -4.09 -15.30
CA PHE A 22 7.49 -3.48 -14.28
C PHE A 22 8.82 -2.99 -14.86
N GLY A 23 9.40 -2.01 -14.20
CA GLY A 23 10.67 -1.40 -14.60
C GLY A 23 11.90 -2.01 -13.91
N PRO A 24 13.08 -1.48 -14.19
CA PRO A 24 14.34 -2.05 -13.69
C PRO A 24 14.52 -1.93 -12.16
N LEU A 25 13.85 -0.99 -11.50
CA LEU A 25 13.89 -0.79 -10.04
C LEU A 25 12.71 -1.42 -9.29
N ASP A 26 11.78 -2.06 -10.01
CA ASP A 26 10.49 -2.47 -9.50
C ASP A 26 10.45 -3.96 -9.17
N ALA A 27 9.40 -4.39 -8.49
CA ALA A 27 9.11 -5.79 -8.23
C ALA A 27 7.67 -6.15 -8.60
N LEU A 28 7.46 -7.42 -8.95
CA LEU A 28 6.16 -8.07 -8.94
C LEU A 28 6.04 -8.93 -7.70
N VAL A 29 4.94 -8.76 -6.99
CA VAL A 29 4.69 -9.45 -5.73
C VAL A 29 3.37 -10.22 -5.82
N ARG A 30 3.39 -11.47 -5.37
CA ARG A 30 2.19 -12.30 -5.21
C ARG A 30 1.70 -12.18 -3.77
N PRO A 31 0.48 -11.67 -3.52
CA PRO A 31 -0.03 -11.50 -2.17
C PRO A 31 -0.23 -12.85 -1.48
N ILE A 32 0.06 -12.92 -0.19
CA ILE A 32 -0.23 -14.07 0.70
C ILE A 32 -1.18 -13.67 1.84
N ALA A 33 -1.26 -12.37 2.15
CA ALA A 33 -2.27 -11.78 2.99
C ALA A 33 -2.53 -10.35 2.53
N VAL A 34 -3.78 -9.91 2.60
CA VAL A 34 -4.20 -8.55 2.28
C VAL A 34 -5.24 -8.10 3.31
N SER A 35 -5.31 -6.79 3.57
CA SER A 35 -6.31 -6.20 4.43
C SER A 35 -7.13 -5.15 3.66
N PRO A 36 -8.48 -5.22 3.69
CA PRO A 36 -9.30 -4.15 3.17
C PRO A 36 -9.32 -2.99 4.17
N CYS A 37 -9.09 -1.80 3.67
CA CYS A 37 -9.16 -0.55 4.42
C CYS A 37 -10.51 0.15 4.24
N THR A 38 -10.89 1.00 5.19
CA THR A 38 -12.07 1.86 5.04
C THR A 38 -11.93 2.80 3.84
N SER A 39 -10.71 3.19 3.46
CA SER A 39 -10.48 4.00 2.26
C SER A 39 -10.84 3.27 0.95
N ASP A 40 -10.73 1.94 0.89
CA ASP A 40 -11.24 1.17 -0.27
C ASP A 40 -12.77 1.29 -0.35
N VAL A 41 -13.46 1.29 0.81
CA VAL A 41 -14.91 1.49 0.89
C VAL A 41 -15.29 2.89 0.41
N HIS A 42 -14.62 3.94 0.91
CA HIS A 42 -14.84 5.32 0.48
C HIS A 42 -14.54 5.52 -1.02
N THR A 43 -13.50 4.87 -1.52
CA THR A 43 -13.17 4.88 -2.95
C THR A 43 -14.32 4.37 -3.79
N VAL A 44 -14.90 3.22 -3.42
CA VAL A 44 -15.98 2.59 -4.17
C VAL A 44 -17.32 3.29 -3.94
N TRP A 45 -17.68 3.54 -2.68
CA TRP A 45 -19.03 4.00 -2.31
C TRP A 45 -19.26 5.47 -2.57
N GLU A 46 -18.24 6.28 -2.28
CA GLU A 46 -18.35 7.73 -2.33
C GLU A 46 -17.63 8.32 -3.55
N GLY A 47 -16.86 7.52 -4.27
CA GLY A 47 -16.00 8.01 -5.33
C GLY A 47 -14.92 8.98 -4.81
N ALA A 48 -14.37 8.71 -3.62
CA ALA A 48 -13.47 9.63 -2.92
C ALA A 48 -12.25 10.07 -3.74
N ILE A 49 -11.78 9.20 -4.65
CA ILE A 49 -10.70 9.51 -5.61
C ILE A 49 -11.19 9.62 -7.05
N GLY A 50 -12.49 9.85 -7.23
CA GLY A 50 -13.18 9.91 -8.52
C GLY A 50 -13.59 8.53 -9.03
N ASP A 51 -14.38 8.54 -10.11
CA ASP A 51 -14.82 7.30 -10.75
C ASP A 51 -13.63 6.55 -11.37
N ARG A 52 -13.56 5.26 -11.13
CA ARG A 52 -12.56 4.35 -11.67
C ARG A 52 -13.25 3.15 -12.29
N ASN A 53 -12.77 2.74 -13.45
CA ASN A 53 -13.24 1.53 -14.13
C ASN A 53 -12.08 0.54 -14.24
N ASP A 54 -12.35 -0.70 -13.89
CA ASP A 54 -11.37 -1.79 -13.98
C ASP A 54 -10.09 -1.56 -13.16
N MET A 55 -10.19 -0.80 -12.06
CA MET A 55 -9.08 -0.56 -11.14
C MET A 55 -9.09 -1.59 -10.02
N ILE A 56 -8.09 -2.46 -9.96
CA ILE A 56 -7.94 -3.42 -8.84
C ILE A 56 -7.72 -2.63 -7.55
N LEU A 57 -8.46 -2.99 -6.51
CA LEU A 57 -8.48 -2.33 -5.21
C LEU A 57 -7.38 -2.84 -4.27
N GLY A 58 -7.29 -2.22 -3.09
CA GLY A 58 -6.41 -2.61 -2.00
C GLY A 58 -5.02 -1.99 -2.06
N HIS A 59 -4.45 -1.74 -0.88
CA HIS A 59 -3.13 -1.13 -0.73
C HIS A 59 -2.34 -1.68 0.46
N GLU A 60 -2.91 -2.65 1.20
CA GLU A 60 -2.28 -3.28 2.35
C GLU A 60 -2.01 -4.75 2.05
N ALA A 61 -0.74 -5.15 2.01
CA ALA A 61 -0.36 -6.51 1.64
C ALA A 61 0.93 -7.00 2.30
N VAL A 62 0.93 -8.29 2.53
CA VAL A 62 2.13 -9.13 2.69
C VAL A 62 2.19 -10.07 1.51
N GLY A 63 3.34 -10.24 0.91
CA GLY A 63 3.47 -11.05 -0.30
C GLY A 63 4.78 -11.79 -0.41
N VAL A 64 4.91 -12.52 -1.51
CA VAL A 64 6.16 -13.16 -1.93
C VAL A 64 6.60 -12.48 -3.21
N VAL A 65 7.85 -12.05 -3.25
CA VAL A 65 8.46 -11.50 -4.46
C VAL A 65 8.47 -12.58 -5.53
N GLU A 66 7.84 -12.30 -6.66
CA GLU A 66 7.78 -13.20 -7.82
C GLU A 66 8.89 -12.90 -8.82
N GLU A 67 9.07 -11.62 -9.14
CA GLU A 67 10.12 -11.10 -10.02
C GLU A 67 10.61 -9.75 -9.53
N VAL A 68 11.85 -9.42 -9.89
CA VAL A 68 12.47 -8.11 -9.63
C VAL A 68 13.13 -7.56 -10.88
N GLY A 69 13.18 -6.24 -11.01
CA GLY A 69 13.93 -5.54 -12.03
C GLY A 69 15.45 -5.70 -11.83
N GLU A 70 16.19 -5.52 -12.89
CA GLU A 70 17.66 -5.76 -12.95
C GLU A 70 18.49 -4.86 -12.03
N LEU A 71 17.92 -3.76 -11.55
CA LEU A 71 18.57 -2.80 -10.64
C LEU A 71 18.14 -2.94 -9.18
N VAL A 72 17.19 -3.81 -8.87
CA VAL A 72 16.81 -4.13 -7.48
C VAL A 72 17.96 -4.89 -6.81
N ARG A 73 18.30 -4.49 -5.57
CA ARG A 73 19.49 -4.98 -4.85
C ARG A 73 19.16 -5.77 -3.60
N ASP A 74 18.13 -5.35 -2.89
CA ASP A 74 17.85 -5.82 -1.52
C ASP A 74 16.85 -6.99 -1.50
N PHE A 75 16.19 -7.26 -2.62
CA PHE A 75 15.17 -8.30 -2.74
C PHE A 75 15.41 -9.24 -3.91
N LYS A 76 14.92 -10.46 -3.79
CA LYS A 76 14.98 -11.50 -4.82
C LYS A 76 13.69 -12.33 -4.84
N PRO A 77 13.39 -13.04 -5.94
CA PRO A 77 12.29 -14.00 -6.00
C PRO A 77 12.31 -14.98 -4.84
N GLY A 78 11.14 -15.18 -4.22
CA GLY A 78 10.93 -16.02 -3.05
C GLY A 78 11.00 -15.32 -1.70
N ASP A 79 11.51 -14.09 -1.63
CA ASP A 79 11.51 -13.31 -0.39
C ASP A 79 10.07 -12.99 0.03
N LYS A 80 9.78 -13.16 1.32
CA LYS A 80 8.51 -12.72 1.91
C LYS A 80 8.65 -11.27 2.36
N VAL A 81 7.72 -10.43 1.94
CA VAL A 81 7.81 -8.98 2.12
C VAL A 81 6.50 -8.38 2.61
N MET A 82 6.63 -7.33 3.40
CA MET A 82 5.58 -6.37 3.69
C MET A 82 5.69 -5.23 2.67
N VAL A 83 4.55 -4.71 2.23
CA VAL A 83 4.47 -3.65 1.22
C VAL A 83 3.92 -2.39 1.86
N SER A 84 4.58 -1.26 1.68
CA SER A 84 4.04 0.03 2.13
C SER A 84 2.81 0.41 1.31
N ALA A 85 1.76 0.90 1.94
CA ALA A 85 0.59 1.47 1.27
C ALA A 85 0.96 2.71 0.44
N ILE A 86 1.91 3.49 0.95
CA ILE A 86 2.49 4.63 0.25
C ILE A 86 3.79 4.16 -0.41
N THR A 87 3.81 4.18 -1.75
CA THR A 87 4.95 3.74 -2.57
C THR A 87 5.49 4.93 -3.39
N PRO A 88 6.22 5.85 -2.76
CA PRO A 88 6.74 7.03 -3.43
C PRO A 88 7.75 6.67 -4.52
N ASP A 89 8.00 7.62 -5.41
CA ASP A 89 9.22 7.70 -6.18
C ASP A 89 10.28 8.36 -5.30
N TRP A 90 11.24 7.56 -4.83
CA TRP A 90 12.29 8.04 -3.93
C TRP A 90 13.27 9.00 -4.59
N SER A 91 13.26 9.11 -5.92
CA SER A 91 14.05 10.11 -6.66
C SER A 91 13.38 11.49 -6.70
N SER A 92 12.12 11.60 -6.32
CA SER A 92 11.39 12.87 -6.30
C SER A 92 11.93 13.85 -5.24
N LEU A 93 11.87 15.14 -5.52
CA LEU A 93 12.32 16.18 -4.59
C LEU A 93 11.52 16.17 -3.29
N GLU A 94 10.22 15.91 -3.37
CA GLU A 94 9.33 15.83 -2.22
C GLU A 94 9.73 14.68 -1.29
N ALA A 95 9.99 13.49 -1.84
CA ALA A 95 10.41 12.34 -1.05
C ALA A 95 11.77 12.59 -0.38
N GLN A 96 12.74 13.18 -1.10
CA GLN A 96 14.04 13.55 -0.57
C GLN A 96 13.96 14.65 0.50
N ALA A 97 12.95 15.52 0.43
CA ALA A 97 12.68 16.55 1.43
C ALA A 97 11.92 16.03 2.66
N GLY A 98 11.60 14.72 2.74
CA GLY A 98 10.88 14.12 3.86
C GLY A 98 9.36 14.10 3.72
N PHE A 99 8.83 14.35 2.53
CA PHE A 99 7.41 14.33 2.22
C PHE A 99 7.06 13.24 1.19
N PRO A 100 7.34 11.95 1.47
CA PRO A 100 7.18 10.88 0.48
C PRO A 100 5.73 10.70 0.00
N MET A 101 4.74 10.99 0.84
CA MET A 101 3.34 10.93 0.44
C MET A 101 2.98 11.90 -0.69
N HIS A 102 3.75 12.97 -0.87
CA HIS A 102 3.58 13.97 -1.92
C HIS A 102 4.52 13.77 -3.12
N SER A 103 5.19 12.63 -3.19
CA SER A 103 6.10 12.28 -4.27
C SER A 103 5.44 12.50 -5.65
N THR A 104 6.04 13.37 -6.47
CA THR A 104 5.54 13.75 -7.81
C THR A 104 4.18 14.48 -7.85
N GLY A 105 3.65 14.94 -6.70
CA GLY A 105 2.41 15.71 -6.61
C GLY A 105 1.64 15.46 -5.31
N MET A 106 0.57 16.21 -5.11
CA MET A 106 -0.25 16.10 -3.90
C MET A 106 -0.80 14.67 -3.75
N LEU A 107 -0.43 13.98 -2.66
CA LEU A 107 -0.81 12.60 -2.34
C LEU A 107 -0.44 11.55 -3.41
N ALA A 108 0.44 11.88 -4.36
CA ALA A 108 0.78 10.98 -5.47
C ALA A 108 1.73 9.84 -5.06
N GLY A 109 2.26 9.85 -3.84
CA GLY A 109 2.90 8.69 -3.24
C GLY A 109 1.95 7.53 -2.96
N TRP A 110 0.66 7.80 -2.76
CA TRP A 110 -0.38 6.77 -2.69
C TRP A 110 -0.77 6.34 -4.10
N LYS A 111 -0.12 5.29 -4.59
CA LYS A 111 -0.28 4.82 -5.97
C LYS A 111 -1.29 3.69 -6.14
N PHE A 112 -1.35 2.75 -5.19
CA PHE A 112 -2.27 1.60 -5.25
C PHE A 112 -3.73 2.04 -5.27
N SER A 113 -4.53 1.45 -6.16
CA SER A 113 -5.95 1.77 -6.38
C SER A 113 -6.23 3.22 -6.78
N ASN A 114 -5.19 4.05 -6.94
CA ASN A 114 -5.29 5.45 -7.32
C ASN A 114 -4.69 5.71 -8.71
N PHE A 115 -3.41 5.44 -8.90
CA PHE A 115 -2.70 5.64 -10.17
C PHE A 115 -2.33 4.33 -10.87
N LYS A 116 -2.36 3.21 -10.14
CA LYS A 116 -2.12 1.87 -10.63
C LYS A 116 -3.00 0.87 -9.89
N ASP A 117 -3.09 -0.34 -10.42
CA ASP A 117 -3.79 -1.44 -9.77
C ASP A 117 -3.28 -1.68 -8.35
N GLY A 118 -4.20 -2.00 -7.45
CA GLY A 118 -3.94 -2.33 -6.07
C GLY A 118 -3.56 -3.78 -5.84
N VAL A 119 -3.59 -4.20 -4.57
CA VAL A 119 -3.04 -5.47 -4.12
C VAL A 119 -4.06 -6.63 -4.08
N PHE A 120 -5.35 -6.39 -4.39
CA PHE A 120 -6.39 -7.44 -4.39
C PHE A 120 -6.42 -8.22 -5.71
N GLY A 121 -5.25 -8.61 -6.18
CA GLY A 121 -5.05 -9.40 -7.40
C GLY A 121 -4.10 -10.57 -7.19
N GLU A 122 -3.96 -11.43 -8.19
CA GLU A 122 -3.00 -12.54 -8.14
C GLU A 122 -1.54 -12.06 -8.12
N LEU A 123 -1.28 -10.90 -8.72
CA LEU A 123 0.01 -10.19 -8.71
C LEU A 123 -0.25 -8.69 -8.61
N PHE A 124 0.68 -7.98 -7.99
CA PHE A 124 0.70 -6.52 -7.99
C PHE A 124 2.12 -5.97 -8.19
N HIS A 125 2.21 -4.78 -8.73
CA HIS A 125 3.45 -4.10 -9.06
C HIS A 125 3.87 -3.15 -7.95
N VAL A 126 5.11 -3.23 -7.48
CA VAL A 126 5.73 -2.31 -6.54
C VAL A 126 6.84 -1.55 -7.24
N ASN A 127 6.69 -0.23 -7.38
CA ASN A 127 7.76 0.62 -7.90
C ASN A 127 8.85 0.82 -6.85
N ASP A 128 10.08 1.10 -7.28
CA ASP A 128 11.22 1.37 -6.38
C ASP A 128 11.30 0.36 -5.23
N ALA A 129 11.40 -0.92 -5.56
CA ALA A 129 11.24 -2.05 -4.64
C ALA A 129 12.13 -1.93 -3.39
N ASP A 130 13.39 -1.53 -3.55
CA ASP A 130 14.35 -1.39 -2.44
C ASP A 130 13.91 -0.32 -1.41
N GLY A 131 13.11 0.65 -1.82
CA GLY A 131 12.58 1.70 -0.93
C GLY A 131 11.15 1.46 -0.43
N ASN A 132 10.41 0.54 -1.04
CA ASN A 132 8.96 0.37 -0.81
C ASN A 132 8.57 -1.02 -0.30
N LEU A 133 9.54 -1.91 -0.10
CA LEU A 133 9.37 -3.23 0.49
C LEU A 133 10.17 -3.34 1.78
N ALA A 134 9.74 -4.23 2.67
CA ALA A 134 10.52 -4.66 3.83
C ALA A 134 10.41 -6.19 3.97
N LEU A 135 11.49 -6.85 4.36
CA LEU A 135 11.46 -8.28 4.63
C LEU A 135 10.51 -8.59 5.77
N LEU A 136 9.66 -9.59 5.58
CA LEU A 136 8.79 -10.09 6.64
C LEU A 136 9.64 -10.82 7.69
N PRO A 137 9.62 -10.41 8.98
CA PRO A 137 10.31 -11.12 10.04
C PRO A 137 9.84 -12.57 10.17
N GLU A 138 10.77 -13.48 10.43
CA GLU A 138 10.43 -14.89 10.63
C GLU A 138 9.50 -15.07 11.83
N GLY A 139 8.44 -15.87 11.65
CA GLY A 139 7.45 -16.15 12.68
C GLY A 139 6.42 -15.05 12.93
N MET A 140 6.48 -13.93 12.21
CA MET A 140 5.46 -12.88 12.32
C MET A 140 4.12 -13.38 11.77
N ASP A 141 3.04 -13.13 12.51
CA ASP A 141 1.67 -13.40 12.05
C ASP A 141 1.33 -12.55 10.83
N LEU A 142 0.77 -13.17 9.79
CA LEU A 142 0.47 -12.49 8.54
C LEU A 142 -0.59 -11.41 8.67
N GLY A 143 -1.60 -11.63 9.54
CA GLY A 143 -2.63 -10.63 9.80
C GLY A 143 -2.06 -9.39 10.49
N ALA A 144 -1.20 -9.59 11.51
CA ALA A 144 -0.48 -8.50 12.15
C ALA A 144 0.45 -7.77 11.16
N ALA A 145 1.12 -8.52 10.28
CA ALA A 145 2.02 -7.95 9.28
C ALA A 145 1.29 -7.06 8.27
N THR A 146 0.03 -7.36 7.89
CA THR A 146 -0.73 -6.47 6.99
C THR A 146 -1.02 -5.12 7.65
N MET A 147 -1.18 -5.05 8.97
CA MET A 147 -1.40 -3.77 9.68
C MET A 147 -0.19 -2.84 9.64
N VAL A 148 1.01 -3.39 9.47
CA VAL A 148 2.26 -2.61 9.32
C VAL A 148 2.32 -1.88 7.97
N SER A 149 1.53 -2.31 6.98
CA SER A 149 1.49 -1.67 5.66
C SER A 149 0.91 -0.26 5.69
N ASP A 150 -0.12 -0.01 6.51
CA ASP A 150 -0.83 1.27 6.58
C ASP A 150 -1.28 1.64 8.00
N MET A 151 -2.09 0.81 8.65
CA MET A 151 -2.82 1.16 9.87
C MET A 151 -1.88 1.60 11.01
N MET A 152 -0.82 0.84 11.24
CA MET A 152 0.17 1.13 12.28
C MET A 152 0.97 2.41 11.98
N PRO A 153 1.57 2.62 10.79
CA PRO A 153 2.27 3.86 10.47
C PRO A 153 1.33 5.08 10.49
N THR A 154 0.08 4.92 10.08
CA THR A 154 -0.92 6.00 10.09
C THR A 154 -1.27 6.41 11.52
N GLY A 155 -1.51 5.46 12.42
CA GLY A 155 -1.76 5.74 13.84
C GLY A 155 -0.56 6.39 14.52
N PHE A 156 0.63 5.86 14.27
CA PHE A 156 1.88 6.41 14.79
C PHE A 156 2.12 7.85 14.31
N HIS A 157 1.95 8.10 13.01
CA HIS A 157 2.08 9.44 12.44
C HIS A 157 1.04 10.43 12.99
N GLY A 158 -0.17 9.96 13.29
CA GLY A 158 -1.19 10.76 13.97
C GLY A 158 -0.72 11.25 15.34
N ALA A 159 -0.08 10.38 16.13
CA ALA A 159 0.49 10.74 17.42
C ALA A 159 1.69 11.72 17.28
N GLU A 160 2.52 11.53 16.26
CA GLU A 160 3.63 12.47 15.95
C GLU A 160 3.09 13.85 15.56
N LEU A 161 2.08 13.92 14.68
CA LEU A 161 1.48 15.20 14.26
C LEU A 161 0.77 15.92 15.40
N ALA A 162 0.22 15.18 16.35
CA ALA A 162 -0.39 15.74 17.56
C ALA A 162 0.65 16.20 18.58
N ASP A 163 1.94 15.98 18.33
CA ASP A 163 3.07 16.29 19.23
C ASP A 163 2.85 15.75 20.65
N VAL A 164 2.34 14.51 20.73
CA VAL A 164 2.05 13.85 22.03
C VAL A 164 3.33 13.69 22.84
N GLN A 165 3.34 14.24 24.05
CA GLN A 165 4.49 14.24 24.95
C GLN A 165 4.25 13.32 26.15
N PHE A 166 5.35 12.93 26.82
CA PHE A 166 5.28 12.14 28.03
C PHE A 166 4.52 12.90 29.13
N GLY A 167 3.41 12.31 29.60
CA GLY A 167 2.56 12.88 30.65
C GLY A 167 1.32 13.59 30.15
N ASP A 168 1.07 13.62 28.84
CA ASP A 168 -0.13 14.18 28.27
C ASP A 168 -1.35 13.25 28.50
N ASP A 169 -2.50 13.86 28.65
CA ASP A 169 -3.80 13.18 28.57
C ASP A 169 -4.30 13.19 27.11
N VAL A 170 -4.39 12.01 26.51
CA VAL A 170 -4.78 11.85 25.10
C VAL A 170 -6.15 11.20 24.98
N ALA A 171 -7.04 11.80 24.18
CA ALA A 171 -8.32 11.18 23.80
C ALA A 171 -8.27 10.71 22.35
N VAL A 172 -8.51 9.41 22.13
CA VAL A 172 -8.64 8.82 20.80
C VAL A 172 -10.12 8.64 20.48
N ILE A 173 -10.61 9.32 19.43
CA ILE A 173 -11.99 9.24 18.97
C ILE A 173 -12.05 8.32 17.75
N GLY A 174 -12.73 7.17 17.90
CA GLY A 174 -12.79 6.13 16.88
C GLY A 174 -11.74 5.02 17.11
N ILE A 175 -12.21 3.91 17.71
CA ILE A 175 -11.39 2.74 18.06
C ILE A 175 -11.49 1.69 16.95
N GLY A 176 -11.24 2.12 15.71
CA GLY A 176 -10.98 1.23 14.58
C GLY A 176 -9.50 0.82 14.51
N PRO A 177 -9.05 0.12 13.46
CA PRO A 177 -7.66 -0.35 13.36
C PRO A 177 -6.62 0.77 13.56
N VAL A 178 -6.79 1.92 12.95
CA VAL A 178 -5.88 3.07 13.13
C VAL A 178 -5.92 3.61 14.57
N GLY A 179 -7.11 3.72 15.17
CA GLY A 179 -7.24 4.24 16.53
C GLY A 179 -6.76 3.30 17.63
N LEU A 180 -6.51 2.02 17.29
CA LEU A 180 -5.92 1.02 18.19
C LEU A 180 -4.40 0.98 18.15
N MET A 181 -3.79 1.49 17.07
CA MET A 181 -2.35 1.55 16.84
C MET A 181 -1.73 2.82 17.43
#